data_43e117ab315d348ac9df5d3b81ba48f5
#
_entry.id   43e117ab315d348ac9df5d3b81ba48f5
#
_cell.length_a   1.000
_cell.length_b   1.000
_cell.length_c   1.000
_cell.angle_alpha   90.00
_cell.angle_beta   90.00
_cell.angle_gamma   90.00
#
_symmetry.space_group_name_H-M   'P 1'
#
loop_
_entity.id
_entity.type
_entity.pdbx_description
1 polymer ?
#
loop_
_entity_poly.entity_id
_entity_poly.type
_entity_poly.pdbx_seq_one_letter_code
_entity_poly.pdbx_strand_id
1 'polypeptide(L)'
;MTVYFVAGEVSADNHGAALMRSLLALDPEMEFIGRGGPQMQQVAGAQFKNWIGDAAVLGLWEVLRKYGYFREQFRQTLNEINESKPDAVVLIDYPGFNLRLARALRRQSQRYKTIYYISPQVWAWNRGRIKKMARFIDLVLCIFPFESDLYAASGLRAVFVGHPMIERLEAQKVATHRDQNLIGLFPGSRSREVRKIFPVMIEAARRLLQLNSTLRFQAAAASEELARKMSEQLADRQAIEIAVGQTAAIMQRSSVGIVASGSATLEAAYLECRSC
;
A
#
# COMPACT_ATOMS: atom_id res chain seq x y z
N MET A 1 3.87 7.43 -26.23
CA MET A 1 4.95 6.93 -25.35
C MET A 1 4.47 5.67 -24.65
N THR A 2 5.27 4.57 -24.70
CA THR A 2 4.88 3.30 -24.08
C THR A 2 5.60 3.10 -22.74
N VAL A 3 4.84 2.83 -21.68
CA VAL A 3 5.37 2.64 -20.32
C VAL A 3 5.00 1.25 -19.80
N TYR A 4 6.01 0.51 -19.34
CA TYR A 4 5.81 -0.80 -18.72
C TYR A 4 5.73 -0.69 -17.19
N PHE A 5 4.63 -1.14 -16.62
CA PHE A 5 4.39 -1.08 -15.17
C PHE A 5 4.51 -2.44 -14.51
N VAL A 6 5.04 -2.46 -13.27
CA VAL A 6 5.05 -3.66 -12.40
C VAL A 6 4.57 -3.31 -11.00
N ALA A 7 3.43 -3.89 -10.61
CA ALA A 7 2.89 -3.82 -9.26
C ALA A 7 2.57 -5.23 -8.76
N GLY A 8 2.92 -5.57 -7.53
CA GLY A 8 2.77 -6.93 -6.98
C GLY A 8 1.81 -7.04 -5.78
N GLU A 9 1.19 -5.95 -5.37
CA GLU A 9 0.28 -5.88 -4.21
C GLU A 9 -0.93 -5.00 -4.52
N VAL A 10 -2.04 -5.22 -3.80
CA VAL A 10 -3.30 -4.47 -3.99
C VAL A 10 -3.12 -2.97 -3.78
N SER A 11 -2.32 -2.56 -2.80
CA SER A 11 -1.99 -1.14 -2.57
C SER A 11 -1.25 -0.53 -3.76
N ALA A 12 -0.26 -1.26 -4.30
CA ALA A 12 0.52 -0.84 -5.47
C ALA A 12 -0.35 -0.76 -6.74
N ASP A 13 -1.34 -1.64 -6.90
CA ASP A 13 -2.33 -1.60 -7.98
C ASP A 13 -3.15 -0.31 -7.94
N ASN A 14 -3.69 0.03 -6.77
CA ASN A 14 -4.46 1.26 -6.58
C ASN A 14 -3.62 2.52 -6.90
N HIS A 15 -2.38 2.56 -6.41
CA HIS A 15 -1.47 3.68 -6.66
C HIS A 15 -1.01 3.74 -8.13
N GLY A 16 -0.77 2.59 -8.73
CA GLY A 16 -0.44 2.49 -10.16
C GLY A 16 -1.56 2.97 -11.05
N ALA A 17 -2.80 2.56 -10.77
CA ALA A 17 -3.97 3.01 -11.52
C ALA A 17 -4.21 4.53 -11.38
N ALA A 18 -4.00 5.11 -10.20
CA ALA A 18 -4.08 6.56 -10.01
C ALA A 18 -3.01 7.29 -10.82
N LEU A 19 -1.75 6.83 -10.77
CA LEU A 19 -0.66 7.37 -11.56
C LEU A 19 -0.94 7.28 -13.07
N MET A 20 -1.43 6.15 -13.56
CA MET A 20 -1.80 5.97 -14.98
C MET A 20 -2.87 6.95 -15.41
N ARG A 21 -3.94 7.15 -14.60
CA ARG A 21 -4.99 8.13 -14.92
C ARG A 21 -4.43 9.55 -15.01
N SER A 22 -3.54 9.94 -14.08
CA SER A 22 -2.89 11.25 -14.09
C SER A 22 -2.00 11.43 -15.32
N LEU A 23 -1.30 10.38 -15.74
CA LEU A 23 -0.48 10.40 -16.95
C LEU A 23 -1.33 10.54 -18.22
N LEU A 24 -2.45 9.82 -18.33
CA LEU A 24 -3.40 9.94 -19.45
C LEU A 24 -4.06 11.33 -19.52
N ALA A 25 -4.27 11.98 -18.37
CA ALA A 25 -4.78 13.34 -18.34
C ALA A 25 -3.76 14.36 -18.88
N LEU A 26 -2.47 14.06 -18.81
CA LEU A 26 -1.39 14.90 -19.36
C LEU A 26 -1.08 14.57 -20.82
N ASP A 27 -1.12 13.31 -21.19
CA ASP A 27 -0.87 12.81 -22.54
C ASP A 27 -1.77 11.60 -22.83
N PRO A 28 -2.94 11.83 -23.49
CA PRO A 28 -3.89 10.77 -23.81
C PRO A 28 -3.36 9.68 -24.75
N GLU A 29 -2.27 9.94 -25.46
CA GLU A 29 -1.64 9.00 -26.40
C GLU A 29 -0.63 8.05 -25.69
N MET A 30 -0.53 8.11 -24.37
CA MET A 30 0.31 7.17 -23.64
C MET A 30 -0.28 5.76 -23.65
N GLU A 31 0.58 4.80 -23.91
CA GLU A 31 0.24 3.38 -23.85
C GLU A 31 0.83 2.75 -22.60
N PHE A 32 0.01 1.98 -21.89
CA PHE A 32 0.43 1.26 -20.69
C PHE A 32 0.36 -0.24 -20.91
N ILE A 33 1.47 -0.88 -20.65
CA ILE A 33 1.63 -2.34 -20.68
C ILE A 33 2.23 -2.80 -19.36
N GLY A 34 2.15 -4.08 -19.06
CA GLY A 34 2.81 -4.63 -17.87
C GLY A 34 1.94 -5.53 -17.02
N ARG A 35 2.25 -5.53 -15.72
CA ARG A 35 1.67 -6.46 -14.74
C ARG A 35 1.28 -5.74 -13.46
N GLY A 36 0.05 -5.94 -13.02
CA GLY A 36 -0.49 -5.37 -11.79
C GLY A 36 -1.75 -6.08 -11.38
N GLY A 37 -2.73 -5.33 -10.90
CA GLY A 37 -4.03 -5.84 -10.50
C GLY A 37 -5.17 -5.32 -11.37
N PRO A 38 -6.41 -5.55 -10.92
CA PRO A 38 -7.61 -5.21 -11.69
C PRO A 38 -7.78 -3.71 -11.91
N GLN A 39 -7.31 -2.85 -10.98
CA GLN A 39 -7.45 -1.40 -11.11
C GLN A 39 -6.55 -0.84 -12.23
N MET A 40 -5.30 -1.29 -12.30
CA MET A 40 -4.38 -0.92 -13.37
C MET A 40 -4.85 -1.50 -14.71
N GLN A 41 -5.33 -2.75 -14.73
CA GLN A 41 -5.87 -3.38 -15.92
C GLN A 41 -7.09 -2.63 -16.48
N GLN A 42 -7.96 -2.11 -15.61
CA GLN A 42 -9.10 -1.30 -16.04
C GLN A 42 -8.68 -0.02 -16.75
N VAL A 43 -7.54 0.58 -16.36
CA VAL A 43 -7.03 1.81 -17.00
C VAL A 43 -6.24 1.50 -18.28
N ALA A 44 -5.39 0.48 -18.25
CA ALA A 44 -4.49 0.14 -19.35
C ALA A 44 -5.12 -0.72 -20.45
N GLY A 45 -6.25 -1.39 -20.15
CA GLY A 45 -6.93 -2.26 -21.11
C GLY A 45 -6.50 -3.75 -21.04
N ALA A 46 -7.01 -4.54 -22.01
CA ALA A 46 -6.92 -6.00 -21.98
C ALA A 46 -5.48 -6.56 -22.09
N GLN A 47 -4.55 -5.81 -22.64
CA GLN A 47 -3.14 -6.22 -22.78
C GLN A 47 -2.39 -6.20 -21.44
N PHE A 48 -2.92 -5.51 -20.43
CA PHE A 48 -2.32 -5.44 -19.11
C PHE A 48 -2.63 -6.71 -18.30
N LYS A 49 -1.60 -7.34 -17.75
CA LYS A 49 -1.76 -8.64 -17.05
C LYS A 49 -2.11 -8.45 -15.58
N ASN A 50 -3.26 -8.99 -15.17
CA ASN A 50 -3.61 -9.10 -13.75
C ASN A 50 -2.97 -10.36 -13.16
N TRP A 51 -2.01 -10.18 -12.25
CA TRP A 51 -1.28 -11.26 -11.57
C TRP A 51 -1.33 -11.20 -10.05
N ILE A 52 -1.94 -10.14 -9.48
CA ILE A 52 -1.95 -9.89 -8.03
C ILE A 52 -2.70 -10.99 -7.27
N GLY A 53 -3.77 -11.54 -7.84
CA GLY A 53 -4.50 -12.65 -7.23
C GLY A 53 -3.59 -13.85 -6.92
N ASP A 54 -2.64 -14.13 -7.81
CA ASP A 54 -1.66 -15.21 -7.65
C ASP A 54 -0.45 -14.79 -6.80
N ALA A 55 -0.13 -13.51 -6.76
CA ALA A 55 1.03 -12.95 -6.05
C ALA A 55 0.73 -12.64 -4.56
N ALA A 56 -0.52 -12.33 -4.22
CA ALA A 56 -0.92 -11.88 -2.88
C ALA A 56 -1.06 -13.00 -1.83
N VAL A 57 -1.03 -14.27 -2.23
CA VAL A 57 -1.17 -15.43 -1.34
C VAL A 57 0.19 -15.83 -0.78
N LEU A 58 0.77 -15.07 0.20
CA LEU A 58 2.11 -15.44 0.66
C LEU A 58 2.32 -15.29 2.16
N GLY A 59 2.14 -16.41 2.88
CA GLY A 59 2.90 -16.72 4.10
C GLY A 59 4.31 -17.25 3.76
N LEU A 60 5.23 -17.17 4.70
CA LEU A 60 6.66 -17.56 4.49
C LEU A 60 6.85 -18.98 3.92
N TRP A 61 5.95 -19.91 4.22
CA TRP A 61 5.94 -21.30 3.75
C TRP A 61 5.51 -21.45 2.29
N GLU A 62 4.62 -20.57 1.83
CA GLU A 62 4.12 -20.57 0.46
C GLU A 62 5.13 -19.96 -0.52
N VAL A 63 6.03 -19.08 -0.05
CA VAL A 63 7.13 -18.52 -0.86
C VAL A 63 8.07 -19.63 -1.33
N LEU A 64 8.40 -20.60 -0.47
CA LEU A 64 9.26 -21.75 -0.84
C LEU A 64 8.56 -22.67 -1.85
N ARG A 65 7.26 -22.89 -1.70
CA ARG A 65 6.45 -23.73 -2.59
C ARG A 65 6.22 -23.10 -3.97
N LYS A 66 6.21 -21.77 -4.04
CA LYS A 66 5.99 -21.00 -5.28
C LYS A 66 7.27 -20.40 -5.90
N TYR A 67 8.47 -20.83 -5.45
CA TYR A 67 9.73 -20.31 -6.01
C TYR A 67 9.82 -20.50 -7.55
N GLY A 68 9.36 -21.62 -8.06
CA GLY A 68 9.27 -21.88 -9.49
C GLY A 68 8.34 -20.91 -10.21
N TYR A 69 7.18 -20.62 -9.63
CA TYR A 69 6.23 -19.63 -10.14
C TYR A 69 6.85 -18.23 -10.24
N PHE A 70 7.47 -17.73 -9.17
CA PHE A 70 8.10 -16.40 -9.19
C PHE A 70 9.27 -16.30 -10.17
N ARG A 71 10.05 -17.36 -10.30
CA ARG A 71 11.13 -17.44 -11.30
C ARG A 71 10.55 -17.36 -12.72
N GLU A 72 9.46 -18.03 -12.97
CA GLU A 72 8.79 -18.00 -14.28
C GLU A 72 8.19 -16.61 -14.55
N GLN A 73 7.48 -16.01 -13.59
CA GLN A 73 6.95 -14.67 -13.71
C GLN A 73 8.07 -13.63 -13.97
N PHE A 74 9.20 -13.80 -13.30
CA PHE A 74 10.35 -12.94 -13.51
C PHE A 74 10.92 -13.05 -14.94
N ARG A 75 11.07 -14.28 -15.45
CA ARG A 75 11.53 -14.55 -16.81
C ARG A 75 10.57 -13.97 -17.86
N GLN A 76 9.29 -14.20 -17.67
CA GLN A 76 8.25 -13.67 -18.56
C GLN A 76 8.24 -12.14 -18.57
N THR A 77 8.33 -11.49 -17.39
CA THR A 77 8.40 -10.04 -17.29
C THR A 77 9.60 -9.46 -18.03
N LEU A 78 10.77 -10.08 -17.90
CA LEU A 78 11.97 -9.67 -18.66
C LEU A 78 11.79 -9.81 -20.17
N ASN A 79 11.21 -10.93 -20.62
CA ASN A 79 10.94 -11.17 -22.04
C ASN A 79 9.95 -10.14 -22.60
N GLU A 80 8.86 -9.87 -21.89
CA GLU A 80 7.86 -8.88 -22.30
C GLU A 80 8.45 -7.48 -22.44
N ILE A 81 9.31 -7.06 -21.50
CA ILE A 81 9.99 -5.76 -21.58
C ILE A 81 10.94 -5.72 -22.80
N ASN A 82 11.64 -6.81 -23.08
CA ASN A 82 12.56 -6.88 -24.22
C ASN A 82 11.84 -6.89 -25.57
N GLU A 83 10.69 -7.53 -25.65
CA GLU A 83 9.85 -7.60 -26.86
C GLU A 83 9.14 -6.28 -27.13
N SER A 84 8.56 -5.68 -26.09
CA SER A 84 7.78 -4.43 -26.18
C SER A 84 8.65 -3.18 -26.30
N LYS A 85 9.91 -3.22 -25.84
CA LYS A 85 10.89 -2.12 -25.85
C LYS A 85 10.29 -0.80 -25.37
N PRO A 86 9.74 -0.75 -24.14
CA PRO A 86 9.08 0.45 -23.64
C PRO A 86 10.06 1.61 -23.46
N ASP A 87 9.57 2.84 -23.52
CA ASP A 87 10.34 4.06 -23.24
C ASP A 87 10.78 4.15 -21.77
N ALA A 88 9.95 3.62 -20.87
CA ALA A 88 10.25 3.56 -19.43
C ALA A 88 9.64 2.33 -18.76
N VAL A 89 10.29 1.88 -17.68
CA VAL A 89 9.80 0.81 -16.79
C VAL A 89 9.53 1.43 -15.42
N VAL A 90 8.28 1.38 -14.98
CA VAL A 90 7.84 1.90 -13.67
C VAL A 90 7.59 0.72 -12.74
N LEU A 91 8.36 0.68 -11.66
CA LEU A 91 8.31 -0.36 -10.62
C LEU A 91 7.64 0.23 -9.38
N ILE A 92 6.51 -0.35 -8.96
CA ILE A 92 5.74 0.17 -7.83
C ILE A 92 5.89 -0.76 -6.63
N ASP A 93 6.45 -0.23 -5.52
CA ASP A 93 6.67 -0.98 -4.28
C ASP A 93 7.27 -2.39 -4.53
N TYR A 94 6.83 -3.44 -3.82
CA TYR A 94 7.18 -4.85 -4.03
C TYR A 94 8.71 -5.12 -4.18
N PRO A 95 9.52 -4.72 -3.20
CA PRO A 95 10.97 -4.62 -3.35
C PRO A 95 11.68 -5.95 -3.60
N GLY A 96 11.09 -7.06 -3.14
CA GLY A 96 11.65 -8.41 -3.34
C GLY A 96 11.76 -8.80 -4.81
N PHE A 97 10.81 -8.43 -5.63
CA PHE A 97 10.75 -8.68 -7.07
C PHE A 97 11.35 -7.51 -7.86
N ASN A 98 10.88 -6.30 -7.60
CA ASN A 98 11.17 -5.11 -8.39
C ASN A 98 12.65 -4.71 -8.37
N LEU A 99 13.34 -4.81 -7.24
CA LEU A 99 14.79 -4.52 -7.18
C LEU A 99 15.64 -5.56 -7.93
N ARG A 100 15.20 -6.82 -7.98
CA ARG A 100 15.86 -7.85 -8.79
C ARG A 100 15.63 -7.60 -10.28
N LEU A 101 14.40 -7.21 -10.65
CA LEU A 101 14.06 -6.87 -12.04
C LEU A 101 14.85 -5.66 -12.53
N ALA A 102 14.90 -4.56 -11.78
CA ALA A 102 15.69 -3.38 -12.11
C ALA A 102 17.19 -3.73 -12.31
N ARG A 103 17.75 -4.57 -11.43
CA ARG A 103 19.15 -5.03 -11.58
C ARG A 103 19.34 -5.88 -12.83
N ALA A 104 18.38 -6.73 -13.22
CA ALA A 104 18.46 -7.56 -14.41
C ALA A 104 18.39 -6.70 -15.68
N LEU A 105 17.44 -5.74 -15.72
CA LEU A 105 17.33 -4.79 -16.82
C LEU A 105 18.62 -3.98 -17.03
N ARG A 106 19.28 -3.55 -15.94
CA ARG A 106 20.55 -2.81 -16.04
C ARG A 106 21.72 -3.60 -16.64
N ARG A 107 21.64 -4.93 -16.60
CA ARG A 107 22.67 -5.82 -17.15
C ARG A 107 22.48 -6.15 -18.63
N GLN A 108 21.35 -5.77 -19.21
CA GLN A 108 21.07 -6.00 -20.61
C GLN A 108 21.79 -4.96 -21.50
N SER A 109 21.99 -5.31 -22.76
CA SER A 109 22.58 -4.40 -23.76
C SER A 109 21.68 -3.19 -24.04
N GLN A 110 20.37 -3.40 -24.08
CA GLN A 110 19.39 -2.33 -24.18
C GLN A 110 19.15 -1.73 -22.80
N ARG A 111 19.23 -0.41 -22.70
CA ARG A 111 18.97 0.34 -21.48
C ARG A 111 17.55 0.90 -21.49
N TYR A 112 16.80 0.57 -20.45
CA TYR A 112 15.49 1.14 -20.17
C TYR A 112 15.59 2.18 -19.07
N LYS A 113 14.84 3.30 -19.17
CA LYS A 113 14.63 4.20 -18.04
C LYS A 113 13.87 3.47 -16.94
N THR A 114 14.52 3.23 -15.81
CA THR A 114 13.91 2.51 -14.68
C THR A 114 13.53 3.51 -13.59
N ILE A 115 12.23 3.64 -13.36
CA ILE A 115 11.63 4.52 -12.37
C ILE A 115 11.08 3.67 -11.24
N TYR A 116 11.38 4.03 -9.99
CA TYR A 116 10.85 3.34 -8.82
C TYR A 116 9.88 4.25 -8.08
N TYR A 117 8.62 3.89 -8.05
CA TYR A 117 7.57 4.62 -7.36
C TYR A 117 7.21 3.92 -6.05
N ILE A 118 7.06 4.67 -4.96
CA ILE A 118 6.88 4.17 -3.60
C ILE A 118 8.08 3.32 -3.20
N SER A 119 9.17 4.00 -2.89
CA SER A 119 10.45 3.36 -2.62
C SER A 119 10.40 2.47 -1.37
N PRO A 120 11.17 1.36 -1.36
CA PRO A 120 11.25 0.54 -0.16
C PRO A 120 11.88 1.33 0.99
N GLN A 121 11.36 1.16 2.20
CA GLN A 121 11.84 1.86 3.41
C GLN A 121 13.23 1.35 3.86
N VAL A 122 14.19 1.30 2.94
CA VAL A 122 15.56 0.84 3.20
C VAL A 122 16.31 1.72 4.18
N TRP A 123 15.88 2.95 4.35
CA TRP A 123 16.40 3.91 5.32
C TRP A 123 16.19 3.47 6.77
N ALA A 124 15.13 2.71 7.04
CA ALA A 124 14.81 2.26 8.38
C ALA A 124 15.71 1.11 8.87
N TRP A 125 16.19 0.25 7.96
CA TRP A 125 16.88 -0.99 8.35
C TRP A 125 18.04 -1.42 7.44
N ASN A 126 18.25 -0.79 6.27
CA ASN A 126 19.35 -1.15 5.37
C ASN A 126 19.81 -0.01 4.46
N ARG A 127 20.35 1.06 5.03
CA ARG A 127 20.83 2.24 4.29
C ARG A 127 21.88 1.92 3.21
N GLY A 128 22.71 0.90 3.41
CA GLY A 128 23.69 0.46 2.40
C GLY A 128 23.06 -0.04 1.10
N ARG A 129 21.78 -0.38 1.11
CA ARG A 129 21.04 -0.78 -0.09
C ARG A 129 20.79 0.38 -1.05
N ILE A 130 20.72 1.62 -0.55
CA ILE A 130 20.51 2.84 -1.36
C ILE A 130 21.64 3.00 -2.38
N LYS A 131 22.90 2.89 -1.97
CA LYS A 131 24.06 2.96 -2.87
C LYS A 131 24.04 1.88 -3.97
N LYS A 132 23.42 0.71 -3.66
CA LYS A 132 23.25 -0.35 -4.66
C LYS A 132 22.13 -0.01 -5.64
N MET A 133 21.04 0.59 -5.17
CA MET A 133 19.90 1.05 -6.01
C MET A 133 20.35 2.10 -7.01
N ALA A 134 21.21 3.04 -6.64
CA ALA A 134 21.77 4.06 -7.53
C ALA A 134 22.50 3.50 -8.77
N ARG A 135 22.87 2.22 -8.76
CA ARG A 135 23.55 1.58 -9.90
C ARG A 135 22.58 1.09 -10.98
N PHE A 136 21.30 0.91 -10.67
CA PHE A 136 20.34 0.26 -11.57
C PHE A 136 18.94 0.90 -11.58
N ILE A 137 18.71 1.97 -10.82
CA ILE A 137 17.50 2.78 -10.87
C ILE A 137 17.91 4.19 -11.32
N ASP A 138 17.17 4.76 -12.24
CA ASP A 138 17.45 6.10 -12.80
C ASP A 138 16.71 7.21 -12.05
N LEU A 139 15.53 6.91 -11.49
CA LEU A 139 14.71 7.86 -10.73
C LEU A 139 13.91 7.15 -9.66
N VAL A 140 13.86 7.73 -8.47
CA VAL A 140 12.95 7.34 -7.39
C VAL A 140 11.90 8.42 -7.18
N LEU A 141 10.64 8.04 -7.18
CA LEU A 141 9.51 8.88 -6.79
C LEU A 141 9.15 8.56 -5.35
N CYS A 142 9.54 9.46 -4.44
CA CYS A 142 9.43 9.29 -3.00
C CYS A 142 8.09 9.77 -2.48
N ILE A 143 7.56 9.09 -1.47
CA ILE A 143 6.30 9.45 -0.81
C ILE A 143 6.50 10.16 0.53
N PHE A 144 7.74 10.22 1.04
CA PHE A 144 8.11 11.02 2.20
C PHE A 144 9.15 12.07 1.84
N PRO A 145 9.04 13.32 2.36
CA PRO A 145 9.95 14.42 1.99
C PRO A 145 11.42 14.10 2.25
N PHE A 146 11.74 13.50 3.41
CA PHE A 146 13.10 13.19 3.81
C PHE A 146 13.79 12.12 2.95
N GLU A 147 13.03 11.32 2.20
CA GLU A 147 13.58 10.25 1.36
C GLU A 147 14.35 10.83 0.16
N SER A 148 13.89 11.96 -0.41
CA SER A 148 14.56 12.59 -1.55
C SER A 148 15.99 12.96 -1.23
N ASP A 149 16.24 13.58 -0.09
CA ASP A 149 17.59 13.98 0.35
C ASP A 149 18.46 12.76 0.64
N LEU A 150 17.87 11.74 1.26
CA LEU A 150 18.55 10.50 1.59
C LEU A 150 19.03 9.74 0.34
N TYR A 151 18.20 9.68 -0.70
CA TYR A 151 18.56 9.06 -1.97
C TYR A 151 19.57 9.92 -2.73
N ALA A 152 19.37 11.24 -2.79
CA ALA A 152 20.28 12.19 -3.44
C ALA A 152 21.69 12.14 -2.86
N ALA A 153 21.84 12.04 -1.54
CA ALA A 153 23.12 11.87 -0.85
C ALA A 153 23.89 10.59 -1.26
N SER A 154 23.19 9.63 -1.87
CA SER A 154 23.77 8.39 -2.39
C SER A 154 23.98 8.39 -3.91
N GLY A 155 23.79 9.55 -4.57
CA GLY A 155 23.91 9.71 -6.02
C GLY A 155 22.74 9.15 -6.83
N LEU A 156 21.60 8.84 -6.18
CA LEU A 156 20.38 8.39 -6.83
C LEU A 156 19.40 9.57 -6.97
N ARG A 157 19.04 9.90 -8.21
CA ARG A 157 18.04 10.93 -8.46
C ARG A 157 16.71 10.54 -7.81
N ALA A 158 16.18 11.43 -6.98
CA ALA A 158 14.93 11.23 -6.29
C ALA A 158 14.10 12.52 -6.28
N VAL A 159 12.78 12.36 -6.35
CA VAL A 159 11.82 13.45 -6.30
C VAL A 159 10.73 13.08 -5.32
N PHE A 160 10.43 13.97 -4.39
CA PHE A 160 9.26 13.85 -3.53
C PHE A 160 8.00 14.19 -4.33
N VAL A 161 7.05 13.26 -4.41
CA VAL A 161 5.82 13.39 -5.20
C VAL A 161 4.55 13.43 -4.34
N GLY A 162 4.70 13.46 -3.01
CA GLY A 162 3.59 13.35 -2.09
C GLY A 162 3.20 11.89 -1.80
N HIS A 163 2.46 11.70 -0.71
CA HIS A 163 1.95 10.39 -0.34
C HIS A 163 0.58 10.18 -1.00
N PRO A 164 0.39 9.13 -1.81
CA PRO A 164 -0.87 8.93 -2.55
C PRO A 164 -2.11 8.73 -1.66
N MET A 165 -1.89 8.41 -0.39
CA MET A 165 -2.95 8.34 0.62
C MET A 165 -3.61 9.71 0.86
N ILE A 166 -2.85 10.82 0.72
CA ILE A 166 -3.33 12.17 1.06
C ILE A 166 -4.50 12.57 0.18
N GLU A 167 -4.36 12.40 -1.14
CA GLU A 167 -5.45 12.71 -2.08
C GLU A 167 -6.73 11.93 -1.75
N ARG A 168 -6.60 10.65 -1.43
CA ARG A 168 -7.72 9.81 -1.02
C ARG A 168 -8.37 10.30 0.28
N LEU A 169 -7.57 10.68 1.26
CA LEU A 169 -8.06 11.15 2.55
C LEU A 169 -8.67 12.55 2.45
N GLU A 170 -8.12 13.44 1.62
CA GLU A 170 -8.73 14.75 1.35
C GLU A 170 -10.13 14.61 0.75
N ALA A 171 -10.30 13.70 -0.22
CA ALA A 171 -11.62 13.42 -0.81
C ALA A 171 -12.62 12.83 0.22
N GLN A 172 -12.15 12.26 1.32
CA GLN A 172 -12.96 11.69 2.39
C GLN A 172 -13.06 12.60 3.62
N LYS A 173 -12.40 13.77 3.60
CA LYS A 173 -12.43 14.71 4.70
C LYS A 173 -13.76 15.42 4.75
N VAL A 174 -14.43 15.31 5.88
CA VAL A 174 -15.74 15.94 6.13
C VAL A 174 -15.60 16.81 7.37
N ALA A 175 -16.13 18.03 7.31
CA ALA A 175 -16.26 18.86 8.51
C ALA A 175 -17.20 18.18 9.49
N THR A 176 -16.65 17.60 10.54
CA THR A 176 -17.43 16.90 11.58
C THR A 176 -16.92 17.25 12.96
N HIS A 177 -17.83 17.29 13.93
CA HIS A 177 -17.45 17.41 15.33
C HIS A 177 -17.02 16.06 15.88
N ARG A 178 -15.92 16.06 16.64
CA ARG A 178 -15.49 14.85 17.35
C ARG A 178 -16.45 14.56 18.50
N ASP A 179 -16.85 13.31 18.56
CA ASP A 179 -17.65 12.79 19.64
C ASP A 179 -16.73 12.44 20.82
N GLN A 180 -16.86 13.16 21.92
CA GLN A 180 -15.98 13.03 23.10
C GLN A 180 -16.05 11.64 23.73
N ASN A 181 -17.15 10.89 23.53
CA ASN A 181 -17.35 9.57 24.07
C ASN A 181 -17.09 8.43 23.06
N LEU A 182 -16.75 8.76 21.82
CA LEU A 182 -16.48 7.75 20.79
C LEU A 182 -14.99 7.41 20.72
N ILE A 183 -14.67 6.13 20.86
CA ILE A 183 -13.34 5.58 20.67
C ILE A 183 -13.34 4.71 19.41
N GLY A 184 -12.46 5.04 18.46
CA GLY A 184 -12.24 4.26 17.24
C GLY A 184 -11.28 3.09 17.46
N LEU A 185 -11.61 1.92 16.92
CA LEU A 185 -10.77 0.73 16.95
C LEU A 185 -10.34 0.37 15.52
N PHE A 186 -9.02 0.32 15.28
CA PHE A 186 -8.44 0.11 13.96
C PHE A 186 -7.46 -1.09 13.98
N PRO A 187 -7.98 -2.35 13.94
CA PRO A 187 -7.18 -3.55 14.17
C PRO A 187 -6.29 -3.95 12.98
N GLY A 188 -6.36 -3.21 11.87
CA GLY A 188 -5.62 -3.49 10.63
C GLY A 188 -6.50 -4.00 9.50
N SER A 189 -5.90 -4.17 8.34
CA SER A 189 -6.60 -4.56 7.09
C SER A 189 -6.38 -6.03 6.68
N ARG A 190 -5.54 -6.79 7.40
CA ARG A 190 -5.23 -8.19 7.09
C ARG A 190 -5.86 -9.12 8.11
N SER A 191 -6.40 -10.24 7.65
CA SER A 191 -7.06 -11.25 8.50
C SER A 191 -6.17 -11.71 9.68
N ARG A 192 -4.85 -11.83 9.48
CA ARG A 192 -3.90 -12.19 10.53
C ARG A 192 -3.75 -11.10 11.59
N GLU A 193 -3.76 -9.83 11.19
CA GLU A 193 -3.69 -8.68 12.10
C GLU A 193 -4.96 -8.62 12.94
N VAL A 194 -6.12 -8.59 12.30
CA VAL A 194 -7.43 -8.58 12.96
C VAL A 194 -7.54 -9.72 13.98
N ARG A 195 -7.18 -10.96 13.60
CA ARG A 195 -7.25 -12.11 14.50
C ARG A 195 -6.41 -11.96 15.75
N LYS A 196 -5.26 -11.26 15.68
CA LYS A 196 -4.33 -11.09 16.81
C LYS A 196 -4.60 -9.84 17.64
N ILE A 197 -4.97 -8.74 16.99
CA ILE A 197 -5.03 -7.42 17.61
C ILE A 197 -6.44 -7.11 18.12
N PHE A 198 -7.47 -7.49 17.37
CA PHE A 198 -8.85 -7.15 17.73
C PHE A 198 -9.27 -7.71 19.10
N PRO A 199 -8.92 -8.95 19.52
CA PRO A 199 -9.21 -9.44 20.89
C PRO A 199 -8.60 -8.56 21.98
N VAL A 200 -7.40 -8.02 21.75
CA VAL A 200 -6.76 -7.11 22.71
C VAL A 200 -7.52 -5.78 22.80
N MET A 201 -7.98 -5.26 21.63
CA MET A 201 -8.80 -4.05 21.60
C MET A 201 -10.16 -4.25 22.27
N ILE A 202 -10.78 -5.42 22.13
CA ILE A 202 -12.01 -5.80 22.83
C ILE A 202 -11.81 -5.76 24.35
N GLU A 203 -10.74 -6.35 24.84
CA GLU A 203 -10.43 -6.35 26.27
C GLU A 203 -10.14 -4.92 26.78
N ALA A 204 -9.43 -4.10 26.01
CA ALA A 204 -9.21 -2.70 26.32
C ALA A 204 -10.54 -1.93 26.40
N ALA A 205 -11.45 -2.11 25.43
CA ALA A 205 -12.76 -1.49 25.42
C ALA A 205 -13.59 -1.89 26.65
N ARG A 206 -13.57 -3.17 27.03
CA ARG A 206 -14.25 -3.67 28.22
C ARG A 206 -13.76 -3.01 29.50
N ARG A 207 -12.44 -2.85 29.66
CA ARG A 207 -11.85 -2.16 30.81
C ARG A 207 -12.19 -0.69 30.86
N LEU A 208 -12.16 -0.02 29.71
CA LEU A 208 -12.53 1.40 29.62
C LEU A 208 -14.00 1.63 29.96
N LEU A 209 -14.93 0.75 29.55
CA LEU A 209 -16.34 0.81 29.93
C LEU A 209 -16.58 0.66 31.43
N GLN A 210 -15.72 -0.11 32.13
CA GLN A 210 -15.79 -0.20 33.60
C GLN A 210 -15.39 1.11 34.28
N LEU A 211 -14.50 1.89 33.67
CA LEU A 211 -14.06 3.19 34.17
C LEU A 211 -15.02 4.32 33.79
N ASN A 212 -15.60 4.24 32.60
CA ASN A 212 -16.54 5.22 32.10
C ASN A 212 -17.59 4.55 31.19
N SER A 213 -18.80 4.37 31.73
CA SER A 213 -19.92 3.71 31.05
C SER A 213 -20.55 4.52 29.93
N THR A 214 -20.16 5.79 29.75
CA THR A 214 -20.67 6.64 28.64
C THR A 214 -19.87 6.45 27.34
N LEU A 215 -18.74 5.74 27.39
CA LEU A 215 -17.92 5.47 26.22
C LEU A 215 -18.64 4.57 25.22
N ARG A 216 -18.42 4.85 23.95
CA ARG A 216 -18.87 4.07 22.80
C ARG A 216 -17.68 3.66 21.95
N PHE A 217 -17.77 2.48 21.36
CA PHE A 217 -16.68 1.94 20.55
C PHE A 217 -17.16 1.63 19.16
N GLN A 218 -16.40 2.06 18.16
CA GLN A 218 -16.66 1.73 16.76
C GLN A 218 -15.39 1.17 16.11
N ALA A 219 -15.48 -0.02 15.56
CA ALA A 219 -14.37 -0.72 14.94
C ALA A 219 -14.47 -0.64 13.41
N ALA A 220 -13.37 -0.27 12.76
CA ALA A 220 -13.30 -0.21 11.31
C ALA A 220 -12.89 -1.59 10.74
N ALA A 221 -13.71 -2.13 9.85
CA ALA A 221 -13.39 -3.30 9.02
C ALA A 221 -13.09 -2.89 7.59
N ALA A 222 -12.02 -3.41 7.00
CA ALA A 222 -11.63 -3.10 5.62
C ALA A 222 -12.49 -3.82 4.57
N SER A 223 -13.22 -4.88 4.95
CA SER A 223 -14.13 -5.66 4.08
C SER A 223 -15.21 -6.35 4.89
N GLU A 224 -16.29 -6.77 4.22
CA GLU A 224 -17.36 -7.58 4.81
C GLU A 224 -16.85 -8.89 5.40
N GLU A 225 -15.88 -9.53 4.75
CA GLU A 225 -15.25 -10.75 5.27
C GLU A 225 -14.55 -10.50 6.61
N LEU A 226 -13.83 -9.38 6.73
CA LEU A 226 -13.17 -9.01 7.98
C LEU A 226 -14.17 -8.60 9.05
N ALA A 227 -15.25 -7.90 8.69
CA ALA A 227 -16.31 -7.54 9.62
C ALA A 227 -16.95 -8.80 10.22
N ARG A 228 -17.26 -9.80 9.41
CA ARG A 228 -17.77 -11.10 9.89
C ARG A 228 -16.80 -11.76 10.87
N LYS A 229 -15.51 -11.85 10.53
CA LYS A 229 -14.47 -12.42 11.42
C LYS A 229 -14.31 -11.62 12.72
N MET A 230 -14.54 -10.32 12.69
CA MET A 230 -14.55 -9.48 13.90
C MET A 230 -15.80 -9.75 14.74
N SER A 231 -16.97 -9.84 14.11
CA SER A 231 -18.22 -10.17 14.80
C SER A 231 -18.18 -11.53 15.49
N GLU A 232 -17.54 -12.53 14.88
CA GLU A 232 -17.32 -13.86 15.46
C GLU A 232 -16.46 -13.82 16.75
N GLN A 233 -15.67 -12.76 16.94
CA GLN A 233 -14.82 -12.57 18.13
C GLN A 233 -15.53 -11.76 19.23
N LEU A 234 -16.65 -11.11 18.93
CA LEU A 234 -17.46 -10.40 19.91
C LEU A 234 -18.36 -11.40 20.64
N ALA A 235 -18.30 -11.42 21.98
CA ALA A 235 -19.32 -12.10 22.76
C ALA A 235 -20.61 -11.28 22.75
N ASP A 236 -21.78 -11.93 22.88
CA ASP A 236 -23.15 -11.41 22.69
C ASP A 236 -23.54 -10.10 23.43
N ARG A 237 -22.65 -9.47 24.16
CA ARG A 237 -22.92 -8.29 25.00
C ARG A 237 -21.93 -7.15 24.89
N GLN A 238 -21.10 -7.10 23.85
CA GLN A 238 -20.10 -6.04 23.77
C GLN A 238 -20.61 -4.89 22.90
N ALA A 239 -20.62 -3.69 23.49
CA ALA A 239 -21.04 -2.44 22.84
C ALA A 239 -19.99 -1.91 21.84
N ILE A 240 -19.52 -2.78 20.92
CA ILE A 240 -18.63 -2.39 19.83
C ILE A 240 -19.38 -2.52 18.50
N GLU A 241 -19.61 -1.40 17.85
CA GLU A 241 -20.18 -1.36 16.52
C GLU A 241 -19.09 -1.61 15.47
N ILE A 242 -19.32 -2.52 14.52
CA ILE A 242 -18.39 -2.78 13.41
C ILE A 242 -18.91 -2.11 12.14
N ALA A 243 -18.10 -1.27 11.52
CA ALA A 243 -18.46 -0.56 10.30
C ALA A 243 -17.47 -0.86 9.18
N VAL A 244 -17.98 -1.23 8.00
CA VAL A 244 -17.19 -1.61 6.83
C VAL A 244 -16.88 -0.39 5.96
N GLY A 245 -15.61 -0.23 5.55
CA GLY A 245 -15.20 0.82 4.63
C GLY A 245 -15.23 2.24 5.22
N GLN A 246 -15.50 2.41 6.52
CA GLN A 246 -15.68 3.70 7.16
C GLN A 246 -14.47 4.16 8.00
N THR A 247 -13.27 3.65 7.72
CA THR A 247 -12.06 3.97 8.51
C THR A 247 -11.83 5.46 8.68
N ALA A 248 -11.86 6.24 7.60
CA ALA A 248 -11.64 7.68 7.65
C ALA A 248 -12.76 8.41 8.40
N ALA A 249 -14.01 8.02 8.22
CA ALA A 249 -15.15 8.62 8.90
C ALA A 249 -15.11 8.37 10.42
N ILE A 250 -14.72 7.15 10.83
CA ILE A 250 -14.55 6.82 12.25
C ILE A 250 -13.37 7.61 12.83
N MET A 251 -12.23 7.71 12.14
CA MET A 251 -11.07 8.50 12.60
C MET A 251 -11.41 9.97 12.80
N GLN A 252 -12.23 10.54 11.91
CA GLN A 252 -12.62 11.95 12.01
C GLN A 252 -13.60 12.21 13.17
N ARG A 253 -14.49 11.26 13.48
CA ARG A 253 -15.49 11.41 14.55
C ARG A 253 -15.00 11.01 15.93
N SER A 254 -14.03 10.11 16.02
CA SER A 254 -13.54 9.62 17.31
C SER A 254 -12.74 10.67 18.07
N SER A 255 -12.93 10.73 19.40
CA SER A 255 -12.07 11.52 20.29
C SER A 255 -10.65 10.96 20.36
N VAL A 256 -10.56 9.62 20.38
CA VAL A 256 -9.31 8.84 20.42
C VAL A 256 -9.44 7.59 19.55
N GLY A 257 -8.35 7.17 18.92
CA GLY A 257 -8.26 5.92 18.18
C GLY A 257 -7.24 4.94 18.80
N ILE A 258 -7.62 3.68 18.93
CA ILE A 258 -6.66 2.59 19.20
C ILE A 258 -6.27 1.99 17.86
N VAL A 259 -5.02 2.21 17.46
CA VAL A 259 -4.57 1.97 16.08
C VAL A 259 -3.49 0.90 16.03
N ALA A 260 -3.70 -0.14 15.23
CA ALA A 260 -2.64 -1.08 14.90
C ALA A 260 -1.53 -0.40 14.09
N SER A 261 -0.27 -0.75 14.37
CA SER A 261 0.87 -0.22 13.63
C SER A 261 0.78 -0.54 12.14
N GLY A 262 0.94 0.47 11.28
CA GLY A 262 0.85 0.36 9.82
C GLY A 262 0.42 1.68 9.17
N SER A 263 -0.13 1.61 7.95
CA SER A 263 -0.63 2.81 7.23
C SER A 263 -1.73 3.56 7.99
N ALA A 264 -2.52 2.85 8.81
CA ALA A 264 -3.56 3.44 9.64
C ALA A 264 -3.02 4.48 10.64
N THR A 265 -1.77 4.38 11.10
CA THR A 265 -1.15 5.39 11.95
C THR A 265 -0.90 6.71 11.22
N LEU A 266 -0.53 6.64 9.94
CA LEU A 266 -0.39 7.83 9.09
C LEU A 266 -1.75 8.45 8.75
N GLU A 267 -2.76 7.61 8.50
CA GLU A 267 -4.14 8.07 8.28
C GLU A 267 -4.68 8.80 9.52
N ALA A 268 -4.48 8.22 10.71
CA ALA A 268 -4.87 8.83 11.97
C ALA A 268 -4.17 10.18 12.21
N ALA A 269 -2.86 10.26 11.94
CA ALA A 269 -2.11 11.51 12.06
C ALA A 269 -2.62 12.58 11.09
N TYR A 270 -2.88 12.20 9.84
CA TYR A 270 -3.38 13.12 8.81
C TYR A 270 -4.80 13.63 9.11
N LEU A 271 -5.66 12.77 9.62
CA LEU A 271 -7.02 13.12 10.03
C LEU A 271 -7.10 13.69 11.45
N GLU A 272 -5.94 13.99 12.06
CA GLU A 272 -5.82 14.54 13.42
C GLU A 272 -6.51 13.68 14.48
N CYS A 273 -6.67 12.38 14.24
CA CYS A 273 -7.20 11.45 15.23
C CYS A 273 -6.13 11.23 16.30
N ARG A 274 -6.41 11.62 17.54
CA ARG A 274 -5.53 11.26 18.66
C ARG A 274 -5.48 9.75 18.76
N SER A 275 -4.28 9.17 18.67
CA SER A 275 -4.08 7.72 18.64
C SER A 275 -3.13 7.24 19.71
N CYS A 276 -3.34 6.03 20.20
CA CYS A 276 -2.48 5.29 21.10
C CYS A 276 -2.23 3.87 20.56
#